data_640ccd286719371cd4c008fbce3d7535
#
_entry.id   640ccd286719371cd4c008fbce3d7535
#
_cell.length_a   1.000
_cell.length_b   1.000
_cell.length_c   1.000
_cell.angle_alpha   90.00
_cell.angle_beta   90.00
_cell.angle_gamma   90.00
#
_symmetry.space_group_name_H-M   'P 1'
#
loop_
_entity.id
_entity.type
_entity.pdbx_description
1 polymer ?
#
loop_
_entity_poly.entity_id
_entity_poly.type
_entity_poly.pdbx_seq_one_letter_code
_entity_poly.pdbx_strand_id
1 'polypeptide(L)'
;KADGAFSRKTEIYDSTIGWRFTNKKLADVYYPFSMGETAENVAREWKISREDQDQFAFGSQSKYKQALRSGIWQQEIVPVEITPNKQDKVVFSADEHPRETSLQKLADLRPAFAKDGTVTAGNSSGINDGASAVLIVSETALKRFNLTPMAMVRGMGVAGVDPAIMGIGPVPATVKALQRSGIRTADLDVIELNEAFASQSLACIRELKLDPSKINPNGGSIAIGHPLGCSGARITTTLLHEMKRREGVKYGLATMCVGVGQGAAIVYEKV
;
A
#
# COMPACT_ATOMS: atom_id res chain seq x y z
N LYS A 1 27.45 -8.24 8.49
CA LYS A 1 27.59 -9.69 8.29
C LYS A 1 28.91 -10.00 7.59
N ALA A 2 29.67 -10.97 8.08
CA ALA A 2 30.89 -11.42 7.41
C ALA A 2 30.55 -12.26 6.17
N ASP A 3 31.30 -12.12 5.10
CA ASP A 3 31.10 -12.85 3.83
C ASP A 3 31.37 -14.36 3.96
N GLY A 4 32.08 -14.78 4.99
CA GLY A 4 32.41 -16.18 5.30
C GLY A 4 32.94 -16.34 6.72
N ALA A 5 33.08 -17.59 7.16
CA ALA A 5 33.44 -17.95 8.54
C ALA A 5 34.76 -17.32 9.04
N PHE A 6 35.69 -17.03 8.12
CA PHE A 6 37.01 -16.43 8.44
C PHE A 6 37.22 -15.05 7.79
N SER A 7 36.13 -14.42 7.30
CA SER A 7 36.21 -13.07 6.73
C SER A 7 36.57 -12.05 7.81
N ARG A 8 37.50 -11.16 7.50
CA ARG A 8 37.83 -9.98 8.34
C ARG A 8 37.01 -8.74 7.98
N LYS A 9 36.19 -8.80 6.91
CA LYS A 9 35.26 -7.72 6.50
C LYS A 9 33.94 -7.90 7.22
N THR A 10 33.58 -6.93 8.02
CA THR A 10 32.23 -6.80 8.61
C THR A 10 31.56 -5.60 7.97
N GLU A 11 30.39 -5.79 7.41
CA GLU A 11 29.58 -4.71 6.82
C GLU A 11 28.35 -4.46 7.70
N ILE A 12 28.05 -3.19 7.90
CA ILE A 12 26.84 -2.72 8.61
C ILE A 12 25.95 -2.07 7.55
N TYR A 13 24.70 -2.49 7.50
CA TYR A 13 23.70 -1.98 6.57
C TYR A 13 22.59 -1.27 7.33
N ASP A 14 22.16 -0.12 6.81
CA ASP A 14 20.90 0.47 7.20
C ASP A 14 19.77 -0.46 6.75
N SER A 15 18.92 -0.85 7.68
CA SER A 15 17.80 -1.74 7.39
C SER A 15 16.55 -1.03 6.85
N THR A 16 16.59 0.27 6.68
CA THR A 16 15.45 1.11 6.30
C THR A 16 15.20 1.09 4.80
N ILE A 17 16.23 1.27 3.98
CA ILE A 17 16.12 1.42 2.52
C ILE A 17 17.10 0.48 1.82
N GLY A 18 16.67 -0.06 0.67
CA GLY A 18 17.51 -0.82 -0.25
C GLY A 18 17.73 -2.29 0.11
N TRP A 19 18.56 -2.93 -0.67
CA TRP A 19 18.95 -4.32 -0.51
C TRP A 19 20.04 -4.43 0.54
N ARG A 20 19.78 -5.15 1.63
CA ARG A 20 20.67 -5.25 2.79
C ARG A 20 21.75 -6.30 2.62
N PHE A 21 21.37 -7.45 2.09
CA PHE A 21 22.23 -8.58 1.83
C PHE A 21 21.88 -9.13 0.45
N THR A 22 22.36 -8.47 -0.58
CA THR A 22 22.08 -8.86 -1.96
C THR A 22 22.60 -10.27 -2.20
N ASN A 23 21.68 -11.18 -2.56
CA ASN A 23 22.06 -12.52 -2.98
C ASN A 23 22.72 -12.41 -4.36
N LYS A 24 23.99 -12.80 -4.44
CA LYS A 24 24.77 -12.72 -5.69
C LYS A 24 24.09 -13.45 -6.85
N LYS A 25 23.58 -14.66 -6.61
CA LYS A 25 22.87 -15.46 -7.64
C LYS A 25 21.60 -14.75 -8.15
N LEU A 26 20.93 -13.97 -7.30
CA LEU A 26 19.78 -13.20 -7.72
C LEU A 26 20.21 -11.94 -8.48
N ALA A 27 21.26 -11.26 -8.02
CA ALA A 27 21.81 -10.07 -8.68
C ALA A 27 22.43 -10.38 -10.05
N ASP A 28 22.95 -11.60 -10.25
CA ASP A 28 23.46 -12.06 -11.54
C ASP A 28 22.34 -12.22 -12.60
N VAL A 29 21.08 -12.38 -12.16
CA VAL A 29 19.89 -12.54 -13.04
C VAL A 29 19.07 -11.24 -13.11
N TYR A 30 18.90 -10.58 -11.98
CA TYR A 30 18.09 -9.36 -11.86
C TYR A 30 18.91 -8.26 -11.20
N TYR A 31 18.97 -7.09 -11.83
CA TYR A 31 19.61 -5.94 -11.22
C TYR A 31 18.88 -5.55 -9.92
N PRO A 32 19.58 -5.36 -8.79
CA PRO A 32 18.95 -5.08 -7.49
C PRO A 32 18.54 -3.61 -7.36
N PHE A 33 17.59 -3.17 -8.18
CA PHE A 33 17.03 -1.82 -8.11
C PHE A 33 16.48 -1.54 -6.70
N SER A 34 16.72 -0.33 -6.21
CA SER A 34 15.95 0.19 -5.06
C SER A 34 14.48 0.34 -5.41
N MET A 35 13.60 0.41 -4.40
CA MET A 35 12.16 0.53 -4.64
C MET A 35 11.80 1.80 -5.43
N GLY A 36 12.47 2.92 -5.18
CA GLY A 36 12.27 4.14 -5.94
C GLY A 36 12.71 4.05 -7.39
N GLU A 37 13.82 3.35 -7.68
CA GLU A 37 14.25 3.09 -9.05
C GLU A 37 13.25 2.20 -9.80
N THR A 38 12.64 1.21 -9.13
CA THR A 38 11.56 0.42 -9.75
C THR A 38 10.34 1.27 -10.06
N ALA A 39 10.03 2.28 -9.23
CA ALA A 39 8.95 3.21 -9.47
C ALA A 39 9.22 4.13 -10.68
N GLU A 40 10.49 4.55 -10.88
CA GLU A 40 10.93 5.27 -12.08
C GLU A 40 10.83 4.39 -13.33
N ASN A 41 11.19 3.10 -13.23
CA ASN A 41 11.03 2.15 -14.33
C ASN A 41 9.55 2.03 -14.74
N VAL A 42 8.64 1.90 -13.79
CA VAL A 42 7.20 1.87 -14.04
C VAL A 42 6.72 3.20 -14.65
N ALA A 43 7.15 4.35 -14.11
CA ALA A 43 6.79 5.66 -14.65
C ALA A 43 7.16 5.78 -16.13
N ARG A 44 8.37 5.35 -16.48
CA ARG A 44 8.88 5.39 -17.86
C ARG A 44 8.13 4.43 -18.78
N GLU A 45 7.94 3.17 -18.38
CA GLU A 45 7.35 2.12 -19.20
C GLU A 45 5.86 2.38 -19.47
N TRP A 46 5.12 2.82 -18.45
CA TRP A 46 3.70 3.17 -18.56
C TRP A 46 3.44 4.63 -18.91
N LYS A 47 4.49 5.40 -19.20
CA LYS A 47 4.40 6.82 -19.61
C LYS A 47 3.57 7.64 -18.60
N ILE A 48 3.84 7.46 -17.33
CA ILE A 48 3.19 8.22 -16.26
C ILE A 48 3.98 9.52 -16.05
N SER A 49 3.34 10.64 -16.33
CA SER A 49 3.99 11.95 -16.18
C SER A 49 4.22 12.34 -14.71
N ARG A 50 5.07 13.32 -14.49
CA ARG A 50 5.27 13.89 -13.16
C ARG A 50 3.99 14.56 -12.65
N GLU A 51 3.29 15.24 -13.50
CA GLU A 51 2.04 15.94 -13.22
C GLU A 51 0.95 14.95 -12.79
N ASP A 52 0.80 13.82 -13.49
CA ASP A 52 -0.15 12.76 -13.11
C ASP A 52 0.17 12.23 -11.71
N GLN A 53 1.45 12.00 -11.42
CA GLN A 53 1.91 11.49 -10.11
C GLN A 53 1.62 12.50 -8.99
N ASP A 54 1.93 13.77 -9.20
CA ASP A 54 1.70 14.82 -8.21
C ASP A 54 0.19 15.08 -8.00
N GLN A 55 -0.62 15.00 -9.07
CA GLN A 55 -2.07 15.10 -8.97
C GLN A 55 -2.67 13.92 -8.17
N PHE A 56 -2.17 12.72 -8.39
CA PHE A 56 -2.59 11.53 -7.64
C PHE A 56 -2.24 11.67 -6.15
N ALA A 57 -1.01 12.09 -5.85
CA ALA A 57 -0.55 12.31 -4.48
C ALA A 57 -1.34 13.39 -3.75
N PHE A 58 -1.61 14.52 -4.43
CA PHE A 58 -2.47 15.58 -3.91
C PHE A 58 -3.89 15.07 -3.63
N GLY A 59 -4.42 14.23 -4.52
CA GLY A 59 -5.71 13.57 -4.34
C GLY A 59 -5.76 12.69 -3.09
N SER A 60 -4.72 11.89 -2.84
CA SER A 60 -4.60 11.04 -1.64
C SER A 60 -4.62 11.88 -0.35
N GLN A 61 -3.81 12.93 -0.27
CA GLN A 61 -3.78 13.86 0.88
C GLN A 61 -5.13 14.57 1.09
N SER A 62 -5.79 14.98 0.01
CA SER A 62 -7.08 15.67 0.05
C SER A 62 -8.19 14.75 0.56
N LYS A 63 -8.24 13.51 0.10
CA LYS A 63 -9.18 12.47 0.56
C LYS A 63 -8.96 12.16 2.04
N TYR A 64 -7.69 12.00 2.46
CA TYR A 64 -7.37 11.81 3.88
C TYR A 64 -7.91 12.97 4.74
N LYS A 65 -7.61 14.21 4.36
CA LYS A 65 -8.07 15.41 5.09
C LYS A 65 -9.59 15.47 5.21
N GLN A 66 -10.31 15.11 4.16
CA GLN A 66 -11.77 15.04 4.17
C GLN A 66 -12.26 13.93 5.10
N ALA A 67 -11.71 12.73 5.00
CA ALA A 67 -12.07 11.59 5.85
C ALA A 67 -11.80 11.85 7.33
N LEU A 68 -10.68 12.53 7.65
CA LEU A 68 -10.34 12.93 9.01
C LEU A 68 -11.40 13.90 9.59
N ARG A 69 -11.79 14.91 8.82
CA ARG A 69 -12.82 15.88 9.22
C ARG A 69 -14.19 15.25 9.44
N SER A 70 -14.48 14.18 8.71
CA SER A 70 -15.74 13.43 8.81
C SER A 70 -15.71 12.33 9.89
N GLY A 71 -14.64 12.21 10.68
CA GLY A 71 -14.54 11.21 11.74
C GLY A 71 -14.41 9.77 11.25
N ILE A 72 -13.98 9.56 10.01
CA ILE A 72 -13.87 8.22 9.41
C ILE A 72 -12.72 7.45 10.04
N TRP A 73 -11.55 8.07 10.17
CA TRP A 73 -10.35 7.44 10.71
C TRP A 73 -10.51 7.04 12.19
N GLN A 74 -11.27 7.79 12.97
CA GLN A 74 -11.55 7.48 14.38
C GLN A 74 -12.38 6.19 14.56
N GLN A 75 -13.01 5.68 13.51
CA GLN A 75 -13.78 4.43 13.55
C GLN A 75 -12.90 3.18 13.43
N GLU A 76 -11.67 3.32 12.94
CA GLU A 76 -10.76 2.19 12.71
C GLU A 76 -9.44 2.31 13.49
N ILE A 77 -9.07 3.49 13.96
CA ILE A 77 -7.87 3.70 14.78
C ILE A 77 -8.17 3.33 16.23
N VAL A 78 -7.34 2.46 16.80
CA VAL A 78 -7.36 2.12 18.23
C VAL A 78 -6.34 3.01 18.95
N PRO A 79 -6.77 3.91 19.85
CA PRO A 79 -5.86 4.76 20.60
C PRO A 79 -4.92 3.93 21.50
N VAL A 80 -3.64 4.32 21.53
CA VAL A 80 -2.61 3.66 22.36
C VAL A 80 -2.03 4.66 23.34
N GLU A 81 -2.01 4.30 24.63
CA GLU A 81 -1.29 5.08 25.63
C GLU A 81 0.21 4.79 25.53
N ILE A 82 1.01 5.84 25.37
CA ILE A 82 2.47 5.75 25.37
C ILE A 82 3.06 6.66 26.44
N THR A 83 4.22 6.28 26.96
CA THR A 83 4.98 7.10 27.93
C THR A 83 6.35 7.41 27.31
N PRO A 84 6.49 8.47 26.51
CA PRO A 84 7.76 8.80 25.86
C PRO A 84 8.81 9.21 26.91
N ASN A 85 9.97 8.54 26.91
CA ASN A 85 11.17 8.96 27.65
C ASN A 85 10.94 9.45 29.10
N LYS A 86 10.09 8.76 29.89
CA LYS A 86 9.73 9.14 31.28
C LYS A 86 8.94 10.46 31.39
N GLN A 87 8.33 10.91 30.33
CA GLN A 87 7.39 12.05 30.33
C GLN A 87 5.98 11.59 30.72
N ASP A 88 5.03 12.53 30.74
CA ASP A 88 3.62 12.22 30.98
C ASP A 88 3.06 11.28 29.92
N LYS A 89 2.06 10.52 30.29
CA LYS A 89 1.33 9.64 29.37
C LYS A 89 0.67 10.45 28.25
N VAL A 90 0.85 10.02 27.02
CA VAL A 90 0.24 10.60 25.82
C VAL A 90 -0.63 9.54 25.17
N VAL A 91 -1.83 9.91 24.73
CA VAL A 91 -2.69 9.05 23.92
C VAL A 91 -2.36 9.27 22.45
N PHE A 92 -1.78 8.26 21.81
CA PHE A 92 -1.51 8.25 20.37
C PHE A 92 -2.75 7.72 19.65
N SER A 93 -3.45 8.60 18.91
CA SER A 93 -4.75 8.31 18.31
C SER A 93 -4.92 8.88 16.88
N ALA A 94 -3.84 9.37 16.28
CA ALA A 94 -3.85 9.91 14.94
C ALA A 94 -2.53 9.60 14.23
N ASP A 95 -2.61 9.38 12.91
CA ASP A 95 -1.43 9.21 12.07
C ASP A 95 -0.63 10.50 11.98
N GLU A 96 0.71 10.40 12.08
CA GLU A 96 1.64 11.55 12.06
C GLU A 96 2.15 11.88 10.66
N HIS A 97 1.99 10.96 9.70
CA HIS A 97 2.54 11.10 8.35
C HIS A 97 1.79 12.12 7.46
N PRO A 98 0.47 12.32 7.58
CA PRO A 98 -0.28 13.22 6.71
C PRO A 98 0.28 14.64 6.69
N ARG A 99 0.30 15.26 5.50
CA ARG A 99 0.91 16.58 5.30
C ARG A 99 -0.04 17.54 4.59
N GLU A 100 0.02 18.80 4.98
CA GLU A 100 -0.59 19.86 4.19
C GLU A 100 0.28 20.20 2.99
N THR A 101 -0.26 19.95 1.79
CA THR A 101 0.45 20.17 0.54
C THR A 101 -0.41 20.91 -0.49
N SER A 102 0.18 21.28 -1.60
CA SER A 102 -0.48 21.81 -2.79
C SER A 102 0.22 21.27 -4.04
N LEU A 103 -0.41 21.34 -5.19
CA LEU A 103 0.22 20.95 -6.47
C LEU A 103 1.52 21.71 -6.72
N GLN A 104 1.56 23.01 -6.38
CA GLN A 104 2.79 23.81 -6.51
C GLN A 104 3.91 23.27 -5.61
N LYS A 105 3.61 22.99 -4.33
CA LYS A 105 4.61 22.41 -3.40
C LYS A 105 5.12 21.05 -3.88
N LEU A 106 4.26 20.22 -4.47
CA LEU A 106 4.67 18.94 -5.03
C LEU A 106 5.54 19.14 -6.27
N ALA A 107 5.19 20.03 -7.18
CA ALA A 107 5.95 20.35 -8.38
C ALA A 107 7.36 20.87 -8.07
N ASP A 108 7.54 21.59 -6.98
CA ASP A 108 8.82 22.16 -6.54
C ASP A 108 9.78 21.08 -5.96
N LEU A 109 9.29 19.86 -5.68
CA LEU A 109 10.12 18.79 -5.14
C LEU A 109 11.07 18.23 -6.21
N ARG A 110 12.30 17.98 -5.81
CA ARG A 110 13.29 17.34 -6.68
C ARG A 110 13.05 15.84 -6.77
N PRO A 111 13.35 15.21 -7.93
CA PRO A 111 13.41 13.77 -8.04
C PRO A 111 14.32 13.15 -6.97
N ALA A 112 13.88 12.05 -6.36
CA ALA A 112 14.57 11.46 -5.22
C ALA A 112 15.44 10.24 -5.61
N PHE A 113 15.15 9.58 -6.73
CA PHE A 113 15.73 8.27 -7.05
C PHE A 113 16.48 8.23 -8.38
N ALA A 114 16.26 9.19 -9.26
CA ALA A 114 17.00 9.34 -10.52
C ALA A 114 17.25 10.82 -10.81
N LYS A 115 18.38 11.16 -11.45
CA LYS A 115 18.77 12.55 -11.72
C LYS A 115 17.70 13.33 -12.51
N ASP A 116 17.14 12.69 -13.53
CA ASP A 116 16.10 13.26 -14.40
C ASP A 116 14.80 12.47 -14.23
N GLY A 117 14.51 12.02 -13.00
CA GLY A 117 13.36 11.22 -12.64
C GLY A 117 12.10 12.03 -12.39
N THR A 118 11.01 11.32 -12.10
CA THR A 118 9.69 11.89 -11.83
C THR A 118 9.18 11.56 -10.43
N VAL A 119 9.79 10.56 -9.76
CA VAL A 119 9.40 10.10 -8.44
C VAL A 119 10.06 10.96 -7.37
N THR A 120 9.24 11.51 -6.48
CA THR A 120 9.66 12.42 -5.41
C THR A 120 9.20 11.93 -4.04
N ALA A 121 9.69 12.54 -2.98
CA ALA A 121 9.18 12.29 -1.63
C ALA A 121 7.70 12.68 -1.45
N GLY A 122 7.15 13.51 -2.33
CA GLY A 122 5.76 13.95 -2.26
C GLY A 122 4.78 13.02 -2.98
N ASN A 123 5.25 12.26 -3.99
CA ASN A 123 4.43 11.31 -4.74
C ASN A 123 4.80 9.85 -4.45
N SER A 124 5.49 9.63 -3.34
CA SER A 124 5.83 8.33 -2.75
C SER A 124 5.24 8.21 -1.35
N SER A 125 4.98 6.98 -0.92
CA SER A 125 4.65 6.72 0.49
C SER A 125 5.86 6.96 1.40
N GLY A 126 5.62 7.26 2.67
CA GLY A 126 6.65 7.25 3.68
C GLY A 126 6.98 5.84 4.16
N ILE A 127 8.14 5.72 4.82
CA ILE A 127 8.52 4.53 5.59
C ILE A 127 8.11 4.81 7.03
N ASN A 128 7.19 4.00 7.55
CA ASN A 128 6.53 4.26 8.83
C ASN A 128 6.49 3.00 9.68
N ASP A 129 6.38 3.18 10.97
CA ASP A 129 5.95 2.14 11.89
C ASP A 129 4.43 2.08 11.95
N GLY A 130 3.86 0.90 12.15
CA GLY A 130 2.42 0.74 12.25
C GLY A 130 2.03 -0.69 12.57
N ALA A 131 0.83 -0.85 13.14
CA ALA A 131 0.23 -2.13 13.44
C ALA A 131 -1.24 -2.14 13.04
N SER A 132 -1.72 -3.29 12.57
CA SER A 132 -3.12 -3.53 12.27
C SER A 132 -3.45 -4.99 12.54
N ALA A 133 -4.67 -5.27 12.94
CA ALA A 133 -5.12 -6.62 13.22
C ALA A 133 -6.46 -6.91 12.53
N VAL A 134 -6.54 -8.09 11.93
CA VAL A 134 -7.77 -8.62 11.30
C VAL A 134 -8.03 -10.01 11.87
N LEU A 135 -9.23 -10.22 12.41
CA LEU A 135 -9.66 -11.52 12.90
C LEU A 135 -10.25 -12.33 11.74
N ILE A 136 -9.59 -13.42 11.36
CA ILE A 136 -10.09 -14.37 10.37
C ILE A 136 -10.65 -15.60 11.08
N VAL A 137 -11.90 -15.93 10.78
CA VAL A 137 -12.60 -17.04 11.43
C VAL A 137 -13.27 -17.97 10.41
N SER A 138 -13.39 -19.24 10.78
CA SER A 138 -14.24 -20.17 10.05
C SER A 138 -15.72 -19.96 10.39
N GLU A 139 -16.61 -20.43 9.53
CA GLU A 139 -18.06 -20.41 9.79
C GLU A 139 -18.43 -21.09 11.12
N THR A 140 -17.73 -22.18 11.45
CA THR A 140 -17.91 -22.89 12.73
C THR A 140 -17.53 -22.01 13.93
N ALA A 141 -16.39 -21.30 13.84
CA ALA A 141 -15.96 -20.40 14.91
C ALA A 141 -16.89 -19.19 15.03
N LEU A 142 -17.36 -18.65 13.90
CA LEU A 142 -18.32 -17.55 13.87
C LEU A 142 -19.60 -17.91 14.63
N LYS A 143 -20.18 -19.09 14.37
CA LYS A 143 -21.37 -19.59 15.08
C LYS A 143 -21.07 -19.86 16.56
N ARG A 144 -19.93 -20.54 16.86
CA ARG A 144 -19.55 -20.90 18.24
C ARG A 144 -19.37 -19.69 19.14
N PHE A 145 -18.78 -18.62 18.63
CA PHE A 145 -18.45 -17.41 19.40
C PHE A 145 -19.47 -16.27 19.19
N ASN A 146 -20.56 -16.52 18.46
CA ASN A 146 -21.58 -15.53 18.13
C ASN A 146 -21.00 -14.23 17.57
N LEU A 147 -20.07 -14.33 16.60
CA LEU A 147 -19.41 -13.20 15.99
C LEU A 147 -20.23 -12.65 14.82
N THR A 148 -20.17 -11.33 14.63
CA THR A 148 -20.77 -10.68 13.45
C THR A 148 -19.66 -10.42 12.43
N PRO A 149 -19.67 -11.08 11.27
CA PRO A 149 -18.66 -10.86 10.24
C PRO A 149 -18.83 -9.51 9.57
N MET A 150 -17.74 -8.89 9.16
CA MET A 150 -17.76 -7.68 8.32
C MET A 150 -17.84 -8.03 6.83
N ALA A 151 -17.11 -9.06 6.42
CA ALA A 151 -17.08 -9.54 5.04
C ALA A 151 -16.61 -10.99 4.97
N MET A 152 -16.84 -11.62 3.83
CA MET A 152 -16.34 -12.95 3.48
C MET A 152 -15.25 -12.84 2.43
N VAL A 153 -14.14 -13.59 2.58
CA VAL A 153 -13.10 -13.72 1.56
C VAL A 153 -13.65 -14.55 0.39
N ARG A 154 -13.71 -13.98 -0.81
CA ARG A 154 -14.22 -14.63 -2.03
C ARG A 154 -13.10 -15.19 -2.89
N GLY A 155 -11.98 -14.51 -2.96
CA GLY A 155 -10.85 -14.97 -3.75
C GLY A 155 -9.56 -14.26 -3.36
N MET A 156 -8.45 -14.98 -3.51
CA MET A 156 -7.11 -14.47 -3.26
C MET A 156 -6.20 -14.78 -4.45
N GLY A 157 -5.29 -13.86 -4.74
CA GLY A 157 -4.29 -14.02 -5.79
C GLY A 157 -2.93 -13.50 -5.35
N VAL A 158 -1.90 -14.26 -5.64
CA VAL A 158 -0.51 -13.82 -5.60
C VAL A 158 0.12 -14.07 -6.97
N ALA A 159 1.01 -13.18 -7.37
CA ALA A 159 1.68 -13.28 -8.66
C ALA A 159 3.12 -12.78 -8.57
N GLY A 160 3.99 -13.32 -9.41
CA GLY A 160 5.34 -12.80 -9.66
C GLY A 160 5.35 -11.95 -10.92
N VAL A 161 6.20 -10.91 -10.91
CA VAL A 161 6.53 -10.07 -12.06
C VAL A 161 8.03 -9.81 -12.06
N ASP A 162 8.57 -9.22 -13.12
CA ASP A 162 9.96 -8.79 -13.13
C ASP A 162 10.25 -7.85 -11.94
N PRO A 163 11.29 -8.14 -11.12
CA PRO A 163 11.68 -7.28 -10.02
C PRO A 163 11.94 -5.81 -10.39
N ALA A 164 12.40 -5.54 -11.61
CA ALA A 164 12.66 -4.18 -12.10
C ALA A 164 11.39 -3.31 -12.19
N ILE A 165 10.23 -3.94 -12.30
CA ILE A 165 8.91 -3.31 -12.38
C ILE A 165 7.95 -3.87 -11.33
N MET A 166 8.45 -4.15 -10.12
CA MET A 166 7.69 -4.79 -9.05
C MET A 166 6.34 -4.12 -8.75
N GLY A 167 6.24 -2.82 -9.03
CA GLY A 167 5.04 -2.03 -8.80
C GLY A 167 3.80 -2.51 -9.55
N ILE A 168 4.00 -3.28 -10.63
CA ILE A 168 2.92 -3.85 -11.48
C ILE A 168 2.36 -5.17 -10.91
N GLY A 169 2.98 -5.72 -9.88
CA GLY A 169 2.54 -6.96 -9.23
C GLY A 169 1.05 -7.05 -8.88
N PRO A 170 0.39 -5.95 -8.44
CA PRO A 170 -1.06 -5.94 -8.21
C PRO A 170 -1.90 -6.36 -9.41
N VAL A 171 -1.44 -6.11 -10.65
CA VAL A 171 -2.21 -6.42 -11.87
C VAL A 171 -2.46 -7.92 -12.01
N PRO A 172 -1.45 -8.78 -12.19
CA PRO A 172 -1.68 -10.22 -12.32
C PRO A 172 -2.24 -10.85 -11.03
N ALA A 173 -1.93 -10.30 -9.85
CA ALA A 173 -2.50 -10.77 -8.60
C ALA A 173 -4.01 -10.52 -8.53
N THR A 174 -4.47 -9.32 -8.91
CA THR A 174 -5.89 -8.96 -8.96
C THR A 174 -6.65 -9.77 -9.99
N VAL A 175 -6.11 -9.94 -11.21
CA VAL A 175 -6.72 -10.79 -12.23
C VAL A 175 -6.95 -12.20 -11.69
N LYS A 176 -5.96 -12.77 -11.02
CA LYS A 176 -6.05 -14.11 -10.43
C LYS A 176 -7.08 -14.18 -9.28
N ALA A 177 -7.16 -13.15 -8.42
CA ALA A 177 -8.14 -13.08 -7.34
C ALA A 177 -9.57 -12.97 -7.89
N LEU A 178 -9.79 -12.13 -8.91
CA LEU A 178 -11.08 -11.96 -9.57
C LEU A 178 -11.52 -13.25 -10.28
N GLN A 179 -10.63 -13.92 -11.02
CA GLN A 179 -10.93 -15.21 -11.64
C GLN A 179 -11.37 -16.27 -10.62
N ARG A 180 -10.69 -16.37 -9.48
CA ARG A 180 -11.01 -17.32 -8.41
C ARG A 180 -12.31 -17.01 -7.70
N SER A 181 -12.68 -15.73 -7.61
CA SER A 181 -13.94 -15.30 -6.98
C SER A 181 -15.13 -15.35 -7.94
N GLY A 182 -14.92 -15.44 -9.25
CA GLY A 182 -15.98 -15.32 -10.26
C GLY A 182 -16.54 -13.88 -10.37
N ILE A 183 -15.80 -12.88 -9.88
CA ILE A 183 -16.21 -11.48 -9.85
C ILE A 183 -15.44 -10.71 -10.94
N ARG A 184 -16.11 -9.80 -11.64
CA ARG A 184 -15.49 -8.94 -12.68
C ARG A 184 -14.99 -7.64 -12.05
N THR A 185 -14.03 -6.99 -12.69
CA THR A 185 -13.52 -5.66 -12.27
C THR A 185 -14.66 -4.63 -12.15
N ALA A 186 -15.64 -4.68 -13.05
CA ALA A 186 -16.78 -3.76 -13.03
C ALA A 186 -17.71 -3.94 -11.82
N ASP A 187 -17.71 -5.13 -11.20
CA ASP A 187 -18.55 -5.46 -10.06
C ASP A 187 -17.95 -4.97 -8.72
N LEU A 188 -16.70 -4.50 -8.73
CA LEU A 188 -16.05 -3.94 -7.56
C LEU A 188 -16.65 -2.57 -7.19
N ASP A 189 -16.97 -2.37 -5.92
CA ASP A 189 -17.56 -1.14 -5.39
C ASP A 189 -16.57 -0.27 -4.65
N VAL A 190 -15.61 -0.86 -3.94
CA VAL A 190 -14.56 -0.18 -3.18
C VAL A 190 -13.24 -0.89 -3.39
N ILE A 191 -12.17 -0.14 -3.56
CA ILE A 191 -10.84 -0.67 -3.82
C ILE A 191 -9.83 0.02 -2.91
N GLU A 192 -9.07 -0.75 -2.17
CA GLU A 192 -7.86 -0.32 -1.49
C GLU A 192 -6.64 -0.83 -2.26
N LEU A 193 -6.02 0.04 -3.01
CA LEU A 193 -4.75 -0.18 -3.70
C LEU A 193 -3.64 0.51 -2.91
N ASN A 194 -2.69 -0.26 -2.38
CA ASN A 194 -1.58 0.33 -1.64
C ASN A 194 -0.76 1.29 -2.52
N GLU A 195 -0.66 2.53 -2.08
CA GLU A 195 0.04 3.60 -2.80
C GLU A 195 1.52 3.63 -2.40
N ALA A 196 2.29 2.60 -2.78
CA ALA A 196 3.73 2.63 -2.52
C ALA A 196 4.38 3.82 -3.27
N PHE A 197 3.95 4.02 -4.51
CA PHE A 197 4.32 5.16 -5.37
C PHE A 197 3.11 5.55 -6.23
N ALA A 198 2.98 6.83 -6.54
CA ALA A 198 1.92 7.30 -7.44
C ALA A 198 2.05 6.70 -8.85
N SER A 199 3.28 6.59 -9.38
CA SER A 199 3.55 5.97 -10.67
C SER A 199 3.05 4.52 -10.73
N GLN A 200 3.35 3.73 -9.71
CA GLN A 200 2.90 2.34 -9.59
C GLN A 200 1.37 2.25 -9.51
N SER A 201 0.75 3.09 -8.68
CA SER A 201 -0.70 3.09 -8.51
C SER A 201 -1.42 3.43 -9.81
N LEU A 202 -0.99 4.46 -10.52
CA LEU A 202 -1.55 4.89 -11.79
C LEU A 202 -1.37 3.82 -12.88
N ALA A 203 -0.21 3.15 -12.94
CA ALA A 203 0.00 2.05 -13.87
C ALA A 203 -0.98 0.90 -13.60
N CYS A 204 -1.15 0.48 -12.35
CA CYS A 204 -2.12 -0.56 -11.97
C CYS A 204 -3.57 -0.16 -12.30
N ILE A 205 -3.95 1.09 -12.04
CA ILE A 205 -5.29 1.61 -12.35
C ILE A 205 -5.57 1.53 -13.86
N ARG A 206 -4.61 1.95 -14.69
CA ARG A 206 -4.73 1.92 -16.17
C ARG A 206 -4.82 0.49 -16.71
N GLU A 207 -3.93 -0.41 -16.26
CA GLU A 207 -3.88 -1.81 -16.70
C GLU A 207 -5.14 -2.59 -16.32
N LEU A 208 -5.63 -2.43 -15.10
CA LEU A 208 -6.82 -3.10 -14.61
C LEU A 208 -8.12 -2.41 -15.02
N LYS A 209 -8.04 -1.21 -15.64
CA LYS A 209 -9.18 -0.37 -15.99
C LYS A 209 -10.10 -0.11 -14.80
N LEU A 210 -9.49 0.19 -13.65
CA LEU A 210 -10.22 0.49 -12.43
C LEU A 210 -10.88 1.87 -12.50
N ASP A 211 -12.05 2.00 -11.91
CA ASP A 211 -12.70 3.29 -11.72
C ASP A 211 -11.98 4.10 -10.61
N PRO A 212 -11.34 5.22 -10.94
CA PRO A 212 -10.59 6.02 -9.95
C PRO A 212 -11.46 6.54 -8.79
N SER A 213 -12.77 6.69 -8.98
CA SER A 213 -13.69 7.15 -7.96
C SER A 213 -13.90 6.13 -6.83
N LYS A 214 -13.61 4.85 -7.11
CA LYS A 214 -13.75 3.73 -6.17
C LYS A 214 -12.45 3.43 -5.40
N ILE A 215 -11.34 4.09 -5.75
CA ILE A 215 -10.01 3.76 -5.24
C ILE A 215 -9.65 4.66 -4.07
N ASN A 216 -9.23 4.03 -2.97
CA ASN A 216 -8.72 4.69 -1.77
C ASN A 216 -9.60 5.90 -1.40
N PRO A 217 -10.89 5.70 -1.13
CA PRO A 217 -11.84 6.81 -0.96
C PRO A 217 -11.48 7.75 0.20
N ASN A 218 -10.74 7.25 1.18
CA ASN A 218 -10.34 7.97 2.38
C ASN A 218 -8.86 8.43 2.36
N GLY A 219 -8.19 8.33 1.20
CA GLY A 219 -6.75 8.51 1.07
C GLY A 219 -5.98 7.20 1.31
N GLY A 220 -4.77 7.11 0.80
CA GLY A 220 -3.95 5.91 0.86
C GLY A 220 -2.56 6.15 1.45
N SER A 221 -1.63 5.25 1.17
CA SER A 221 -0.30 5.22 1.82
C SER A 221 0.57 6.44 1.53
N ILE A 222 0.34 7.19 0.47
CA ILE A 222 1.01 8.48 0.24
C ILE A 222 0.62 9.48 1.33
N ALA A 223 -0.63 9.45 1.77
CA ALA A 223 -1.11 10.32 2.83
C ALA A 223 -0.77 9.81 4.23
N ILE A 224 -1.05 8.53 4.53
CA ILE A 224 -0.96 7.98 5.90
C ILE A 224 0.31 7.17 6.19
N GLY A 225 1.14 6.92 5.17
CA GLY A 225 2.35 6.12 5.31
C GLY A 225 2.19 4.65 4.92
N HIS A 226 3.33 3.95 4.84
CA HIS A 226 3.42 2.55 4.42
C HIS A 226 4.24 1.73 5.40
N PRO A 227 3.67 1.32 6.54
CA PRO A 227 4.32 0.38 7.45
C PRO A 227 4.35 -1.01 6.79
N LEU A 228 5.48 -1.39 6.19
CA LEU A 228 5.63 -2.50 5.24
C LEU A 228 4.95 -3.79 5.67
N GLY A 229 5.27 -4.31 6.85
CA GLY A 229 4.69 -5.56 7.37
C GLY A 229 3.23 -5.44 7.81
N CYS A 230 2.75 -4.24 8.08
CA CYS A 230 1.38 -3.96 8.50
C CYS A 230 0.44 -3.70 7.32
N SER A 231 0.95 -3.15 6.20
CA SER A 231 0.12 -2.55 5.15
C SER A 231 -0.94 -3.48 4.58
N GLY A 232 -0.67 -4.77 4.42
CA GLY A 232 -1.68 -5.73 3.94
C GLY A 232 -2.90 -5.81 4.87
N ALA A 233 -2.67 -5.89 6.18
CA ALA A 233 -3.75 -5.86 7.18
C ALA A 233 -4.41 -4.47 7.24
N ARG A 234 -3.63 -3.39 7.16
CA ARG A 234 -4.14 -2.01 7.20
C ARG A 234 -5.10 -1.72 6.04
N ILE A 235 -4.71 -1.99 4.77
CA ILE A 235 -5.61 -1.75 3.63
C ILE A 235 -6.87 -2.63 3.71
N THR A 236 -6.74 -3.85 4.26
CA THR A 236 -7.89 -4.71 4.52
C THR A 236 -8.82 -4.09 5.58
N THR A 237 -8.28 -3.60 6.68
CA THR A 237 -9.05 -2.94 7.75
C THR A 237 -9.82 -1.74 7.20
N THR A 238 -9.14 -0.83 6.49
CA THR A 238 -9.74 0.36 5.87
C THR A 238 -10.84 -0.04 4.87
N LEU A 239 -10.57 -1.03 4.01
CA LEU A 239 -11.56 -1.55 3.06
C LEU A 239 -12.81 -2.06 3.76
N LEU A 240 -12.66 -2.91 4.79
CA LEU A 240 -13.79 -3.50 5.51
C LEU A 240 -14.63 -2.46 6.24
N HIS A 241 -14.00 -1.47 6.87
CA HIS A 241 -14.69 -0.35 7.50
C HIS A 241 -15.45 0.49 6.47
N GLU A 242 -14.86 0.75 5.30
CA GLU A 242 -15.52 1.47 4.22
C GLU A 242 -16.69 0.69 3.65
N MET A 243 -16.53 -0.60 3.38
CA MET A 243 -17.62 -1.46 2.93
C MET A 243 -18.77 -1.49 3.95
N LYS A 244 -18.46 -1.51 5.25
CA LYS A 244 -19.48 -1.50 6.32
C LYS A 244 -20.28 -0.20 6.33
N ARG A 245 -19.60 0.96 6.15
CA ARG A 245 -20.23 2.30 6.19
C ARG A 245 -21.14 2.57 5.02
N ARG A 246 -20.80 2.07 3.83
CA ARG A 246 -21.53 2.40 2.60
C ARG A 246 -22.71 1.44 2.39
N GLU A 247 -23.87 2.01 2.07
CA GLU A 247 -25.01 1.26 1.57
C GLU A 247 -24.77 0.86 0.10
N GLY A 248 -25.37 -0.25 -0.33
CA GLY A 248 -25.29 -0.74 -1.70
C GLY A 248 -23.94 -1.30 -2.14
N VAL A 249 -22.93 -1.29 -1.26
CA VAL A 249 -21.61 -1.91 -1.53
C VAL A 249 -21.71 -3.41 -1.29
N LYS A 250 -21.22 -4.19 -2.25
CA LYS A 250 -21.18 -5.65 -2.18
C LYS A 250 -19.76 -6.19 -2.24
N TYR A 251 -18.94 -5.74 -3.18
CA TYR A 251 -17.61 -6.29 -3.40
C TYR A 251 -16.51 -5.27 -3.18
N GLY A 252 -15.48 -5.68 -2.46
CA GLY A 252 -14.28 -4.90 -2.20
C GLY A 252 -13.00 -5.63 -2.62
N LEU A 253 -11.99 -4.88 -3.03
CA LEU A 253 -10.66 -5.37 -3.40
C LEU A 253 -9.60 -4.70 -2.54
N ALA A 254 -8.75 -5.49 -1.89
CA ALA A 254 -7.48 -5.01 -1.33
C ALA A 254 -6.33 -5.59 -2.15
N THR A 255 -5.41 -4.75 -2.63
CA THR A 255 -4.27 -5.21 -3.43
C THR A 255 -3.03 -4.35 -3.19
N MET A 256 -1.86 -4.98 -3.28
CA MET A 256 -0.57 -4.33 -3.08
C MET A 256 0.56 -4.98 -3.85
N CYS A 257 1.56 -4.19 -4.23
CA CYS A 257 2.84 -4.69 -4.70
C CYS A 257 3.71 -5.12 -3.51
N VAL A 258 4.62 -6.03 -3.76
CA VAL A 258 5.58 -6.54 -2.78
C VAL A 258 6.97 -6.55 -3.42
N GLY A 259 7.98 -6.15 -2.67
CA GLY A 259 9.35 -6.08 -3.16
C GLY A 259 9.85 -7.38 -3.79
N VAL A 260 10.84 -7.26 -4.68
CA VAL A 260 11.42 -8.36 -5.47
C VAL A 260 10.43 -8.93 -6.50
N GLY A 261 9.48 -8.12 -6.98
CA GLY A 261 8.61 -8.50 -8.11
C GLY A 261 7.43 -9.38 -7.73
N GLN A 262 6.66 -9.00 -6.73
CA GLN A 262 5.47 -9.75 -6.32
C GLN A 262 4.25 -8.84 -6.21
N GLY A 263 3.06 -9.43 -6.26
CA GLY A 263 1.80 -8.78 -5.96
C GLY A 263 0.86 -9.70 -5.19
N ALA A 264 0.00 -9.10 -4.37
CA ALA A 264 -1.03 -9.79 -3.62
C ALA A 264 -2.38 -9.07 -3.78
N ALA A 265 -3.46 -9.83 -3.84
CA ALA A 265 -4.82 -9.30 -3.94
C ALA A 265 -5.82 -10.20 -3.23
N ILE A 266 -6.80 -9.59 -2.58
CA ILE A 266 -7.91 -10.28 -1.92
C ILE A 266 -9.22 -9.58 -2.30
N VAL A 267 -10.21 -10.37 -2.72
CA VAL A 267 -11.57 -9.91 -3.00
C VAL A 267 -12.47 -10.31 -1.84
N TYR A 268 -13.22 -9.36 -1.34
CA TYR A 268 -14.17 -9.50 -0.24
C TYR A 268 -15.60 -9.28 -0.72
N GLU A 269 -16.53 -10.00 -0.11
CA GLU A 269 -17.97 -9.76 -0.23
C GLU A 269 -18.52 -9.33 1.13
N LYS A 270 -19.23 -8.20 1.15
CA LYS A 270 -19.93 -7.69 2.35
C LYS A 270 -21.01 -8.69 2.78
N VAL A 271 -21.16 -8.91 4.08
CA VAL A 271 -22.15 -9.84 4.67
C VAL A 271 -23.26 -9.03 5.32
#